data_83e4529c6f6ca3ee54809d23c65743af
#
_entry.id   83e4529c6f6ca3ee54809d23c65743af
#
_cell.length_a   1.000
_cell.length_b   1.000
_cell.length_c   1.000
_cell.angle_alpha   90.00
_cell.angle_beta   90.00
_cell.angle_gamma   90.00
#
_symmetry.space_group_name_H-M   'P 1'
#
loop_
_entity.id
_entity.type
_entity.pdbx_description
1 polymer ?
#
loop_
_entity_poly.entity_id
_entity_poly.type
_entity_poly.pdbx_seq_one_letter_code
_entity_poly.pdbx_strand_id
1 'polypeptide(L)'
;MTQERKFVTVNPLFARPGENTVAAKYELSDEQMLPETAYQIVHDETMLDGNARLNLATFVGTWMDDHANRLYAESYDKNMIDKDEYPQTAAIEENCWRILAKLWHAPDPASTIGTSTIGSSEACMLGGLALKRRWQQARRAAGKSTDRPNMVMSSAVQVCWEKFCNYWDIEARYVPITEEHKTFDGHDLDSYVDENTIGVVAIMGVTYTGMYEPVKQIADALDAIQAKTGLDIAIHIDAASGGMIAPFLQPDLVWDFQLERVHSISTSGHKYGLVYPGLGWVIWRSADLLPEELIFKVSYLGGEMPTFALNFSRPAAQVLLQYYLFLRLGRDGYTQVQQAAQDVAKYLSAGIAKLGPFELWNDGSDIPVFAWKLKDSASKNWTLYHLSDRLRTEGWLVPAYPMPADLPDITVQRIVVRNGFSMDLADKFLTDLAKQTTYLDQLDSPMPIEGQPAFHH
;
A
#
# COMPACT_ATOMS: atom_id res chain seq x y z
N MET A 1 46.72 -9.96 -32.04
CA MET A 1 46.87 -8.60 -32.56
C MET A 1 45.74 -7.78 -31.92
N THR A 2 46.04 -7.03 -30.88
CA THR A 2 45.11 -6.11 -30.21
C THR A 2 44.89 -4.92 -31.14
N GLN A 3 43.71 -4.81 -31.73
CA GLN A 3 43.31 -3.55 -32.39
C GLN A 3 43.23 -2.46 -31.34
N GLU A 4 44.19 -1.51 -31.41
CA GLU A 4 44.04 -0.23 -30.71
C GLU A 4 42.75 0.44 -31.22
N ARG A 5 41.76 0.49 -30.37
CA ARG A 5 40.57 1.31 -30.63
C ARG A 5 41.01 2.76 -30.68
N LYS A 6 41.05 3.35 -31.86
CA LYS A 6 41.21 4.78 -32.04
C LYS A 6 39.97 5.45 -31.43
N PHE A 7 40.13 6.00 -30.26
CA PHE A 7 39.11 6.89 -29.66
C PHE A 7 38.93 8.10 -30.61
N VAL A 8 37.75 8.22 -31.16
CA VAL A 8 37.37 9.43 -31.92
C VAL A 8 37.32 10.59 -30.91
N THR A 9 38.22 11.54 -31.05
CA THR A 9 38.37 12.67 -30.12
C THR A 9 37.28 13.75 -30.28
N VAL A 10 36.44 13.64 -31.30
CA VAL A 10 35.32 14.56 -31.52
C VAL A 10 34.02 13.81 -31.25
N ASN A 11 33.40 14.13 -30.11
CA ASN A 11 32.08 13.63 -29.76
C ASN A 11 31.01 14.44 -30.48
N PRO A 12 29.90 13.80 -30.95
CA PRO A 12 28.67 14.53 -31.26
C PRO A 12 28.24 15.33 -30.03
N LEU A 13 27.49 16.41 -30.25
CA LEU A 13 27.09 17.35 -29.17
C LEU A 13 26.37 16.68 -27.98
N PHE A 14 25.70 15.55 -28.20
CA PHE A 14 24.87 14.88 -27.21
C PHE A 14 25.17 13.39 -26.99
N ALA A 15 26.10 12.79 -27.73
CA ALA A 15 26.39 11.36 -27.61
C ALA A 15 27.89 11.10 -27.71
N ARG A 16 28.38 10.19 -26.88
CA ARG A 16 29.77 9.68 -26.94
C ARG A 16 29.86 8.54 -27.98
N PRO A 17 31.07 8.22 -28.47
CA PRO A 17 31.25 7.06 -29.32
C PRO A 17 30.74 5.80 -28.61
N GLY A 18 29.85 5.05 -29.27
CA GLY A 18 29.20 3.87 -28.71
C GLY A 18 27.79 4.12 -28.15
N GLU A 19 27.41 5.37 -27.82
CA GLU A 19 26.06 5.71 -27.38
C GLU A 19 25.04 5.69 -28.54
N ASN A 20 25.51 5.68 -29.79
CA ASN A 20 24.69 5.59 -30.98
C ASN A 20 24.39 4.15 -31.40
N THR A 21 24.85 3.16 -30.64
CA THR A 21 24.59 1.75 -30.94
C THR A 21 23.31 1.28 -30.27
N VAL A 22 22.47 0.58 -31.02
CA VAL A 22 21.29 -0.08 -30.47
C VAL A 22 21.77 -1.32 -29.71
N ALA A 23 21.59 -1.36 -28.41
CA ALA A 23 21.87 -2.55 -27.61
C ALA A 23 20.87 -3.66 -27.94
N ALA A 24 21.34 -4.91 -27.99
CA ALA A 24 20.46 -6.06 -28.06
C ALA A 24 19.59 -6.12 -26.78
N LYS A 25 18.26 -6.07 -26.95
CA LYS A 25 17.35 -5.98 -25.79
C LYS A 25 17.16 -7.32 -25.05
N TYR A 26 17.34 -8.45 -25.74
CA TYR A 26 16.96 -9.77 -25.24
C TYR A 26 18.13 -10.78 -25.25
N GLU A 27 19.33 -10.31 -25.48
CA GLU A 27 20.53 -11.13 -25.55
C GLU A 27 21.63 -10.48 -24.71
N LEU A 28 22.39 -11.35 -24.01
CA LEU A 28 23.59 -10.86 -23.34
C LEU A 28 24.68 -10.69 -24.42
N SER A 29 25.22 -9.48 -24.53
CA SER A 29 26.30 -9.20 -25.48
C SER A 29 27.56 -9.98 -25.11
N ASP A 30 28.25 -10.51 -26.11
CA ASP A 30 29.58 -11.10 -25.92
C ASP A 30 30.66 -10.06 -25.58
N GLU A 31 30.41 -8.79 -25.86
CA GLU A 31 31.34 -7.68 -25.62
C GLU A 31 30.91 -6.82 -24.43
N GLN A 32 31.92 -6.32 -23.71
CA GLN A 32 31.70 -5.32 -22.65
C GLN A 32 31.37 -3.96 -23.24
N MET A 33 30.54 -3.22 -22.53
CA MET A 33 30.21 -1.81 -22.80
C MET A 33 30.88 -0.91 -21.76
N LEU A 34 31.18 0.33 -22.11
CA LEU A 34 31.65 1.32 -21.14
C LEU A 34 30.54 1.61 -20.13
N PRO A 35 30.87 1.76 -18.82
CA PRO A 35 29.87 2.04 -17.79
C PRO A 35 29.02 3.29 -18.08
N GLU A 36 29.65 4.36 -18.61
CA GLU A 36 28.96 5.60 -18.95
C GLU A 36 27.94 5.42 -20.08
N THR A 37 28.30 4.59 -21.08
CA THR A 37 27.40 4.27 -22.20
C THR A 37 26.23 3.41 -21.70
N ALA A 38 26.50 2.39 -20.88
CA ALA A 38 25.45 1.57 -20.29
C ALA A 38 24.52 2.39 -19.39
N TYR A 39 25.07 3.29 -18.58
CA TYR A 39 24.29 4.21 -17.77
C TYR A 39 23.37 5.08 -18.64
N GLN A 40 23.90 5.67 -19.71
CA GLN A 40 23.13 6.56 -20.57
C GLN A 40 21.98 5.82 -21.26
N ILE A 41 22.21 4.61 -21.76
CA ILE A 41 21.17 3.80 -22.40
C ILE A 41 20.03 3.50 -21.41
N VAL A 42 20.34 3.06 -20.19
CA VAL A 42 19.33 2.78 -19.18
C VAL A 42 18.61 4.05 -18.75
N HIS A 43 19.34 5.15 -18.56
CA HIS A 43 18.76 6.45 -18.20
C HIS A 43 17.79 6.95 -19.28
N ASP A 44 18.15 6.84 -20.57
CA ASP A 44 17.32 7.28 -21.68
C ASP A 44 16.02 6.46 -21.79
N GLU A 45 16.07 5.15 -21.55
CA GLU A 45 14.86 4.31 -21.49
C GLU A 45 13.90 4.82 -20.37
N THR A 46 14.42 5.22 -19.21
CA THR A 46 13.58 5.73 -18.11
C THR A 46 13.03 7.15 -18.33
N MET A 47 13.53 7.90 -19.32
CA MET A 47 12.98 9.22 -19.66
C MET A 47 11.55 9.16 -20.22
N LEU A 48 11.10 7.97 -20.64
CA LEU A 48 9.71 7.74 -21.10
C LEU A 48 8.76 7.46 -19.94
N ASP A 49 9.26 7.31 -18.72
CA ASP A 49 8.45 7.13 -17.52
C ASP A 49 7.68 8.41 -17.18
N GLY A 50 6.53 8.24 -16.51
CA GLY A 50 5.71 9.36 -16.08
C GLY A 50 6.36 10.22 -14.98
N ASN A 51 5.90 11.47 -14.86
CA ASN A 51 6.31 12.34 -13.77
C ASN A 51 5.64 11.91 -12.46
N ALA A 52 6.43 11.46 -11.50
CA ALA A 52 5.94 10.99 -10.20
C ALA A 52 5.11 12.05 -9.44
N ARG A 53 5.38 13.35 -9.60
CA ARG A 53 4.62 14.42 -8.95
C ARG A 53 3.22 14.62 -9.53
N LEU A 54 3.00 14.23 -10.80
CA LEU A 54 1.70 14.31 -11.48
C LEU A 54 0.92 12.99 -11.40
N ASN A 55 1.50 11.97 -10.78
CA ASN A 55 0.85 10.69 -10.55
C ASN A 55 0.01 10.74 -9.28
N LEU A 56 -1.31 10.85 -9.44
CA LEU A 56 -2.30 10.84 -8.36
C LEU A 56 -2.96 9.45 -8.18
N ALA A 57 -2.43 8.42 -8.87
CA ALA A 57 -2.98 7.06 -8.84
C ALA A 57 -2.40 6.21 -7.70
N THR A 58 -1.12 6.39 -7.36
CA THR A 58 -0.36 5.48 -6.49
C THR A 58 -0.16 6.04 -5.08
N PHE A 59 -0.11 5.13 -4.11
CA PHE A 59 0.09 5.46 -2.69
C PHE A 59 1.57 5.58 -2.31
N VAL A 60 2.47 5.01 -3.10
CA VAL A 60 3.88 4.86 -2.75
C VAL A 60 4.61 6.21 -2.77
N GLY A 61 5.41 6.48 -1.75
CA GLY A 61 6.23 7.68 -1.64
C GLY A 61 7.32 7.75 -2.71
N THR A 62 7.55 8.94 -3.27
CA THR A 62 8.51 9.18 -4.36
C THR A 62 9.53 10.26 -4.02
N TRP A 63 9.50 10.79 -2.81
CA TRP A 63 10.40 11.85 -2.37
C TRP A 63 10.84 11.66 -0.92
N MET A 64 12.12 11.88 -0.68
CA MET A 64 12.73 12.04 0.64
C MET A 64 13.77 13.15 0.58
N ASP A 65 14.18 13.70 1.74
CA ASP A 65 15.17 14.75 1.80
C ASP A 65 16.62 14.27 1.52
N ASP A 66 17.53 15.22 1.32
CA ASP A 66 18.91 14.94 0.92
C ASP A 66 19.69 14.07 1.94
N HIS A 67 19.43 14.22 3.24
CA HIS A 67 20.07 13.38 4.25
C HIS A 67 19.56 11.93 4.18
N ALA A 68 18.27 11.74 3.90
CA ALA A 68 17.72 10.42 3.66
C ALA A 68 18.33 9.80 2.40
N ASN A 69 18.43 10.57 1.30
CA ASN A 69 19.05 10.11 0.05
C ASN A 69 20.52 9.72 0.26
N ARG A 70 21.25 10.48 1.06
CA ARG A 70 22.63 10.17 1.44
C ARG A 70 22.70 8.89 2.27
N LEU A 71 21.85 8.77 3.30
CA LEU A 71 21.78 7.55 4.13
C LEU A 71 21.42 6.32 3.30
N TYR A 72 20.52 6.48 2.32
CA TYR A 72 20.19 5.41 1.37
C TYR A 72 21.42 4.97 0.58
N ALA A 73 22.15 5.91 0.00
CA ALA A 73 23.37 5.64 -0.78
C ALA A 73 24.50 5.00 0.07
N GLU A 74 24.55 5.27 1.36
CA GLU A 74 25.51 4.68 2.31
C GLU A 74 25.10 3.30 2.83
N SER A 75 23.88 2.80 2.48
CA SER A 75 23.29 1.60 3.10
C SER A 75 22.55 0.67 2.15
N TYR A 76 22.50 0.94 0.85
CA TYR A 76 21.80 0.10 -0.13
C TYR A 76 22.40 -1.31 -0.27
N ASP A 77 23.66 -1.50 0.16
CA ASP A 77 24.38 -2.77 0.16
C ASP A 77 24.03 -3.69 1.33
N LYS A 78 23.28 -3.20 2.34
CA LYS A 78 22.96 -3.97 3.54
C LYS A 78 21.80 -4.93 3.31
N ASN A 79 22.04 -6.20 3.67
CA ASN A 79 21.04 -7.27 3.64
C ASN A 79 20.43 -7.49 5.04
N MET A 80 19.12 -7.39 5.18
CA MET A 80 18.43 -7.45 6.46
C MET A 80 18.55 -8.81 7.18
N ILE A 81 18.78 -9.90 6.45
CA ILE A 81 18.94 -11.22 7.07
C ILE A 81 20.31 -11.39 7.74
N ASP A 82 21.33 -10.64 7.33
CA ASP A 82 22.69 -10.79 7.83
C ASP A 82 22.89 -10.03 9.16
N LYS A 83 22.13 -10.46 10.17
CA LYS A 83 22.09 -9.78 11.49
C LYS A 83 23.41 -9.86 12.25
N ASP A 84 24.24 -10.85 11.96
CA ASP A 84 25.57 -10.99 12.57
C ASP A 84 26.54 -9.96 11.97
N GLU A 85 26.48 -9.72 10.67
CA GLU A 85 27.26 -8.68 9.99
C GLU A 85 26.73 -7.27 10.30
N TYR A 86 25.39 -7.12 10.39
CA TYR A 86 24.73 -5.83 10.61
C TYR A 86 23.89 -5.78 11.88
N PRO A 87 24.48 -6.02 13.08
CA PRO A 87 23.72 -6.09 14.34
C PRO A 87 23.03 -4.77 14.69
N GLN A 88 23.62 -3.62 14.34
CA GLN A 88 22.99 -2.32 14.58
C GLN A 88 21.78 -2.09 13.66
N THR A 89 21.83 -2.56 12.43
CA THR A 89 20.68 -2.51 11.52
C THR A 89 19.54 -3.39 12.02
N ALA A 90 19.86 -4.57 12.57
CA ALA A 90 18.87 -5.45 13.20
C ALA A 90 18.23 -4.79 14.44
N ALA A 91 19.03 -4.13 15.28
CA ALA A 91 18.53 -3.37 16.42
C ALA A 91 17.64 -2.19 16.01
N ILE A 92 17.97 -1.51 14.90
CA ILE A 92 17.15 -0.45 14.33
C ILE A 92 15.81 -0.98 13.80
N GLU A 93 15.79 -2.15 13.15
CA GLU A 93 14.53 -2.83 12.78
C GLU A 93 13.64 -3.04 14.01
N GLU A 94 14.22 -3.56 15.10
CA GLU A 94 13.52 -3.77 16.35
C GLU A 94 12.98 -2.44 16.93
N ASN A 95 13.79 -1.39 16.94
CA ASN A 95 13.35 -0.07 17.39
C ASN A 95 12.15 0.43 16.58
N CYS A 96 12.15 0.25 15.25
CA CYS A 96 11.06 0.69 14.39
C CYS A 96 9.74 -0.02 14.74
N TRP A 97 9.72 -1.35 14.82
CA TRP A 97 8.46 -2.03 15.12
C TRP A 97 8.00 -1.82 16.57
N ARG A 98 8.91 -1.59 17.52
CA ARG A 98 8.56 -1.19 18.90
C ARG A 98 7.94 0.20 18.97
N ILE A 99 8.44 1.15 18.15
CA ILE A 99 7.84 2.49 18.00
C ILE A 99 6.41 2.34 17.46
N LEU A 100 6.20 1.51 16.43
CA LEU A 100 4.88 1.26 15.87
C LEU A 100 3.95 0.56 16.87
N ALA A 101 4.43 -0.44 17.60
CA ALA A 101 3.66 -1.12 18.64
C ALA A 101 3.15 -0.13 19.71
N LYS A 102 4.02 0.79 20.15
CA LYS A 102 3.65 1.84 21.09
C LYS A 102 2.69 2.86 20.47
N LEU A 103 2.90 3.22 19.22
CA LEU A 103 2.05 4.14 18.47
C LEU A 103 0.61 3.60 18.32
N TRP A 104 0.47 2.27 18.20
CA TRP A 104 -0.79 1.54 18.08
C TRP A 104 -1.27 0.94 19.41
N HIS A 105 -0.89 1.53 20.54
CA HIS A 105 -1.38 1.22 21.89
C HIS A 105 -1.26 -0.25 22.28
N ALA A 106 -0.16 -0.93 21.89
CA ALA A 106 0.10 -2.27 22.38
C ALA A 106 0.12 -2.28 23.92
N PRO A 107 -0.61 -3.20 24.59
CA PRO A 107 -0.74 -3.21 26.06
C PRO A 107 0.58 -3.36 26.78
N ASP A 108 1.46 -4.18 26.25
CA ASP A 108 2.82 -4.36 26.70
C ASP A 108 3.77 -4.35 25.50
N PRO A 109 4.35 -3.20 25.14
CA PRO A 109 5.30 -3.11 24.03
C PRO A 109 6.53 -4.01 24.17
N ALA A 110 6.87 -4.49 25.37
CA ALA A 110 7.99 -5.40 25.58
C ALA A 110 7.65 -6.85 25.18
N SER A 111 6.37 -7.23 25.23
CA SER A 111 5.90 -8.55 24.81
C SER A 111 5.49 -8.62 23.33
N THR A 112 5.44 -7.50 22.63
CA THR A 112 5.13 -7.47 21.20
C THR A 112 6.23 -8.10 20.37
N ILE A 113 5.89 -8.57 19.19
CA ILE A 113 6.84 -9.02 18.17
C ILE A 113 6.47 -8.42 16.81
N GLY A 114 7.46 -8.09 16.01
CA GLY A 114 7.25 -7.54 14.69
C GLY A 114 8.43 -7.77 13.75
N THR A 115 8.23 -7.48 12.48
CA THR A 115 9.29 -7.52 11.48
C THR A 115 9.03 -6.53 10.36
N SER A 116 10.11 -6.08 9.72
CA SER A 116 10.04 -5.43 8.42
C SER A 116 9.73 -6.45 7.32
N THR A 117 9.09 -5.99 6.28
CA THR A 117 8.78 -6.74 5.06
C THR A 117 9.07 -5.89 3.84
N ILE A 118 9.07 -6.47 2.65
CA ILE A 118 9.29 -5.70 1.40
C ILE A 118 8.11 -4.76 1.09
N GLY A 119 6.94 -5.06 1.66
CA GLY A 119 5.74 -4.23 1.54
C GLY A 119 4.59 -4.80 2.36
N SER A 120 3.47 -4.08 2.43
CA SER A 120 2.31 -4.54 3.20
C SER A 120 1.71 -5.85 2.70
N SER A 121 1.87 -6.21 1.43
CA SER A 121 1.38 -7.50 0.93
C SER A 121 2.03 -8.68 1.65
N GLU A 122 3.35 -8.67 1.85
CA GLU A 122 4.04 -9.66 2.67
C GLU A 122 3.61 -9.58 4.15
N ALA A 123 3.47 -8.36 4.67
CA ALA A 123 3.03 -8.13 6.04
C ALA A 123 1.63 -8.70 6.30
N CYS A 124 0.68 -8.49 5.39
CA CYS A 124 -0.67 -9.08 5.42
C CYS A 124 -0.62 -10.61 5.38
N MET A 125 0.20 -11.17 4.48
CA MET A 125 0.37 -12.62 4.36
C MET A 125 0.90 -13.25 5.66
N LEU A 126 1.87 -12.62 6.31
CA LEU A 126 2.38 -13.08 7.60
C LEU A 126 1.32 -13.01 8.71
N GLY A 127 0.54 -11.92 8.76
CA GLY A 127 -0.59 -11.78 9.69
C GLY A 127 -1.62 -12.87 9.47
N GLY A 128 -2.03 -13.10 8.23
CA GLY A 128 -2.97 -14.15 7.85
C GLY A 128 -2.46 -15.57 8.14
N LEU A 129 -1.17 -15.84 7.88
CA LEU A 129 -0.54 -17.13 8.20
C LEU A 129 -0.55 -17.40 9.71
N ALA A 130 -0.26 -16.38 10.54
CA ALA A 130 -0.33 -16.54 11.99
C ALA A 130 -1.75 -16.89 12.44
N LEU A 131 -2.78 -16.23 11.92
CA LEU A 131 -4.18 -16.56 12.19
C LEU A 131 -4.52 -17.99 11.76
N LYS A 132 -4.13 -18.42 10.55
CA LYS A 132 -4.36 -19.78 10.07
C LYS A 132 -3.71 -20.82 10.96
N ARG A 133 -2.45 -20.64 11.35
CA ARG A 133 -1.73 -21.60 12.18
C ARG A 133 -2.30 -21.69 13.60
N ARG A 134 -2.66 -20.58 14.20
CA ARG A 134 -3.33 -20.56 15.50
C ARG A 134 -4.69 -21.30 15.46
N TRP A 135 -5.50 -21.01 14.44
CA TRP A 135 -6.75 -21.73 14.22
C TRP A 135 -6.50 -23.23 14.07
N GLN A 136 -5.51 -23.64 13.26
CA GLN A 136 -5.17 -25.07 13.09
C GLN A 136 -4.73 -25.72 14.41
N GLN A 137 -3.92 -25.04 15.20
CA GLN A 137 -3.48 -25.51 16.52
C GLN A 137 -4.67 -25.72 17.46
N ALA A 138 -5.56 -24.74 17.56
CA ALA A 138 -6.78 -24.83 18.38
C ALA A 138 -7.70 -25.98 17.93
N ARG A 139 -7.90 -26.14 16.61
CA ARG A 139 -8.71 -27.22 16.04
C ARG A 139 -8.11 -28.61 16.36
N ARG A 140 -6.80 -28.78 16.15
CA ARG A 140 -6.09 -30.02 16.46
C ARG A 140 -6.16 -30.36 17.94
N ALA A 141 -5.96 -29.39 18.83
CA ALA A 141 -6.09 -29.58 20.27
C ALA A 141 -7.50 -30.02 20.69
N ALA A 142 -8.52 -29.58 19.95
CA ALA A 142 -9.92 -29.99 20.14
C ALA A 142 -10.29 -31.30 19.40
N GLY A 143 -9.35 -31.97 18.71
CA GLY A 143 -9.61 -33.18 17.91
C GLY A 143 -10.50 -32.93 16.67
N LYS A 144 -10.54 -31.69 16.16
CA LYS A 144 -11.35 -31.28 15.02
C LYS A 144 -10.53 -31.19 13.73
N SER A 145 -11.17 -31.36 12.57
CA SER A 145 -10.54 -31.17 11.27
C SER A 145 -10.01 -29.75 11.10
N THR A 146 -8.92 -29.62 10.35
CA THR A 146 -8.33 -28.35 9.91
C THR A 146 -8.55 -28.09 8.42
N ASP A 147 -9.45 -28.83 7.78
CA ASP A 147 -9.85 -28.67 6.41
C ASP A 147 -10.78 -27.44 6.26
N ARG A 148 -10.79 -26.84 5.09
CA ARG A 148 -11.67 -25.74 4.72
C ARG A 148 -11.56 -24.49 5.62
N PRO A 149 -10.35 -23.98 5.90
CA PRO A 149 -10.24 -22.69 6.55
C PRO A 149 -10.89 -21.60 5.68
N ASN A 150 -11.58 -20.65 6.30
CA ASN A 150 -12.09 -19.48 5.62
C ASN A 150 -11.65 -18.18 6.31
N MET A 151 -11.66 -17.10 5.56
CA MET A 151 -11.34 -15.77 6.06
C MET A 151 -12.36 -14.76 5.57
N VAL A 152 -12.86 -13.94 6.48
CA VAL A 152 -13.89 -12.93 6.18
C VAL A 152 -13.26 -11.57 5.98
N MET A 153 -13.69 -10.88 4.93
CA MET A 153 -13.17 -9.56 4.55
C MET A 153 -14.17 -8.81 3.67
N SER A 154 -13.97 -7.53 3.49
CA SER A 154 -14.74 -6.71 2.55
C SER A 154 -14.55 -7.18 1.09
N SER A 155 -15.58 -7.02 0.25
CA SER A 155 -15.41 -7.15 -1.21
C SER A 155 -14.50 -6.05 -1.80
N ALA A 156 -14.25 -4.96 -1.08
CA ALA A 156 -13.32 -3.90 -1.45
C ALA A 156 -11.88 -4.15 -0.99
N VAL A 157 -11.54 -5.39 -0.68
CA VAL A 157 -10.21 -5.79 -0.21
C VAL A 157 -9.14 -5.58 -1.30
N GLN A 158 -7.90 -5.38 -0.89
CA GLN A 158 -6.76 -5.29 -1.81
C GLN A 158 -6.36 -6.71 -2.27
N VAL A 159 -5.93 -6.84 -3.53
CA VAL A 159 -5.58 -8.12 -4.19
C VAL A 159 -4.58 -9.00 -3.41
N CYS A 160 -3.80 -8.44 -2.50
CA CYS A 160 -2.89 -9.24 -1.66
C CYS A 160 -3.65 -10.27 -0.81
N TRP A 161 -4.87 -9.97 -0.38
CA TRP A 161 -5.72 -10.89 0.38
C TRP A 161 -6.33 -11.98 -0.49
N GLU A 162 -6.72 -11.65 -1.73
CA GLU A 162 -7.14 -12.65 -2.71
C GLU A 162 -5.99 -13.63 -3.00
N LYS A 163 -4.77 -13.10 -3.21
CA LYS A 163 -3.56 -13.92 -3.36
C LYS A 163 -3.29 -14.76 -2.13
N PHE A 164 -3.43 -14.19 -0.92
CA PHE A 164 -3.25 -14.93 0.32
C PHE A 164 -4.20 -16.11 0.40
N CYS A 165 -5.48 -15.90 0.18
CA CYS A 165 -6.49 -16.97 0.21
C CYS A 165 -6.20 -18.05 -0.85
N ASN A 166 -5.87 -17.64 -2.07
CA ASN A 166 -5.57 -18.55 -3.15
C ASN A 166 -4.29 -19.38 -2.90
N TYR A 167 -3.18 -18.73 -2.46
CA TYR A 167 -1.90 -19.40 -2.29
C TYR A 167 -1.87 -20.38 -1.11
N TRP A 168 -2.70 -20.18 -0.10
CA TRP A 168 -2.75 -21.01 1.10
C TRP A 168 -4.05 -21.79 1.26
N ASP A 169 -4.81 -22.03 0.19
CA ASP A 169 -6.03 -22.82 0.17
C ASP A 169 -7.02 -22.40 1.28
N ILE A 170 -7.37 -21.11 1.30
CA ILE A 170 -8.32 -20.51 2.23
C ILE A 170 -9.51 -20.03 1.44
N GLU A 171 -10.72 -20.39 1.87
CA GLU A 171 -11.95 -19.85 1.31
C GLU A 171 -12.08 -18.37 1.67
N ALA A 172 -12.07 -17.49 0.66
CA ALA A 172 -12.34 -16.08 0.87
C ALA A 172 -13.87 -15.86 0.96
N ARG A 173 -14.33 -15.24 2.05
CA ARG A 173 -15.71 -14.83 2.25
C ARG A 173 -15.81 -13.33 2.22
N TYR A 174 -16.37 -12.82 1.15
CA TYR A 174 -16.49 -11.39 0.92
C TYR A 174 -17.82 -10.87 1.45
N VAL A 175 -17.73 -9.89 2.36
CA VAL A 175 -18.88 -9.09 2.78
C VAL A 175 -19.07 -7.99 1.74
N PRO A 176 -20.24 -7.94 1.06
CA PRO A 176 -20.47 -6.97 0.00
C PRO A 176 -20.51 -5.54 0.55
N ILE A 177 -19.98 -4.61 -0.23
CA ILE A 177 -20.20 -3.17 -0.01
C ILE A 177 -21.36 -2.70 -0.90
N THR A 178 -22.09 -1.70 -0.44
CA THR A 178 -23.24 -1.11 -1.13
C THR A 178 -23.15 0.41 -1.08
N GLU A 179 -24.02 1.13 -1.77
CA GLU A 179 -24.10 2.59 -1.63
C GLU A 179 -24.54 3.02 -0.22
N GLU A 180 -25.27 2.17 0.50
CA GLU A 180 -25.70 2.38 1.87
C GLU A 180 -24.60 2.00 2.88
N HIS A 181 -23.94 0.86 2.68
CA HIS A 181 -22.79 0.36 3.45
C HIS A 181 -21.53 0.44 2.60
N LYS A 182 -20.92 1.64 2.53
CA LYS A 182 -19.75 1.93 1.68
C LYS A 182 -18.46 1.25 2.15
N THR A 183 -18.45 0.68 3.34
CA THR A 183 -17.35 -0.07 3.94
C THR A 183 -17.90 -1.27 4.71
N PHE A 184 -17.07 -2.27 4.96
CA PHE A 184 -17.40 -3.36 5.85
C PHE A 184 -17.45 -2.85 7.30
N ASP A 185 -18.61 -2.87 7.92
CA ASP A 185 -18.89 -2.32 9.24
C ASP A 185 -19.32 -3.37 10.29
N GLY A 186 -19.26 -4.65 9.92
CA GLY A 186 -19.71 -5.75 10.78
C GLY A 186 -21.19 -6.09 10.62
N HIS A 187 -21.92 -5.42 9.71
CA HIS A 187 -23.29 -5.74 9.39
C HIS A 187 -23.40 -7.18 8.86
N ASP A 188 -24.37 -7.93 9.34
CA ASP A 188 -24.62 -9.34 8.98
C ASP A 188 -23.41 -10.30 9.11
N LEU A 189 -22.40 -9.93 9.91
CA LEU A 189 -21.17 -10.69 10.04
C LEU A 189 -21.40 -12.13 10.52
N ASP A 190 -22.44 -12.40 11.29
CA ASP A 190 -22.82 -13.72 11.75
C ASP A 190 -23.20 -14.69 10.60
N SER A 191 -23.58 -14.16 9.43
CA SER A 191 -23.84 -14.94 8.21
C SER A 191 -22.57 -15.40 7.49
N TYR A 192 -21.42 -14.80 7.78
CA TYR A 192 -20.15 -15.05 7.09
C TYR A 192 -19.16 -15.88 7.93
N VAL A 193 -19.34 -15.95 9.23
CA VAL A 193 -18.42 -16.65 10.14
C VAL A 193 -18.94 -18.00 10.60
N ASP A 194 -18.02 -18.94 10.78
CA ASP A 194 -18.28 -20.27 11.34
C ASP A 194 -17.05 -20.78 12.10
N GLU A 195 -17.06 -22.05 12.54
CA GLU A 195 -15.95 -22.68 13.24
C GLU A 195 -14.69 -22.87 12.39
N ASN A 196 -14.78 -22.66 11.07
CA ASN A 196 -13.64 -22.72 10.14
C ASN A 196 -13.04 -21.34 9.84
N THR A 197 -13.63 -20.29 10.40
CA THR A 197 -13.13 -18.93 10.21
C THR A 197 -11.82 -18.73 10.98
N ILE A 198 -10.74 -18.47 10.25
CA ILE A 198 -9.40 -18.26 10.83
C ILE A 198 -9.24 -16.84 11.39
N GLY A 199 -10.02 -15.89 10.90
CA GLY A 199 -10.00 -14.50 11.31
C GLY A 199 -10.81 -13.60 10.37
N VAL A 200 -10.92 -12.34 10.77
CA VAL A 200 -11.53 -11.25 10.01
C VAL A 200 -10.45 -10.24 9.66
N VAL A 201 -10.47 -9.72 8.42
CA VAL A 201 -9.64 -8.60 8.00
C VAL A 201 -10.46 -7.33 8.08
N ALA A 202 -9.94 -6.33 8.79
CA ALA A 202 -10.48 -4.97 8.79
C ALA A 202 -9.46 -4.02 8.16
N ILE A 203 -9.92 -3.06 7.35
CA ILE A 203 -9.04 -2.22 6.52
C ILE A 203 -9.07 -0.77 7.01
N MET A 204 -7.89 -0.25 7.33
CA MET A 204 -7.69 1.17 7.66
C MET A 204 -7.17 1.90 6.42
N GLY A 205 -8.11 2.29 5.53
CA GLY A 205 -7.84 2.95 4.26
C GLY A 205 -8.01 2.03 3.06
N VAL A 206 -9.28 1.72 2.74
CA VAL A 206 -9.69 0.90 1.59
C VAL A 206 -9.07 1.44 0.30
N THR A 207 -8.45 0.58 -0.48
CA THR A 207 -7.72 0.98 -1.70
C THR A 207 -8.59 1.72 -2.71
N TYR A 208 -9.87 1.35 -2.83
CA TYR A 208 -10.81 1.96 -3.77
C TYR A 208 -11.17 3.41 -3.42
N THR A 209 -11.26 3.73 -2.13
CA THR A 209 -11.86 4.99 -1.69
C THR A 209 -11.05 5.76 -0.66
N GLY A 210 -10.15 5.09 0.05
CA GLY A 210 -9.42 5.66 1.19
C GLY A 210 -10.21 5.65 2.51
N MET A 211 -11.44 5.14 2.53
CA MET A 211 -12.27 5.13 3.74
C MET A 211 -11.78 4.10 4.76
N TYR A 212 -11.98 4.37 6.04
CA TYR A 212 -11.74 3.41 7.11
C TYR A 212 -12.93 2.47 7.26
N GLU A 213 -12.64 1.20 7.46
CA GLU A 213 -13.62 0.27 8.01
C GLU A 213 -13.69 0.50 9.54
N PRO A 214 -14.89 0.55 10.15
CA PRO A 214 -15.04 0.86 11.57
C PRO A 214 -14.66 -0.35 12.44
N VAL A 215 -13.36 -0.54 12.68
CA VAL A 215 -12.77 -1.70 13.37
C VAL A 215 -13.46 -2.01 14.70
N LYS A 216 -13.80 -0.95 15.46
CA LYS A 216 -14.50 -1.13 16.74
C LYS A 216 -15.88 -1.78 16.55
N GLN A 217 -16.64 -1.39 15.54
CA GLN A 217 -17.97 -1.98 15.27
C GLN A 217 -17.82 -3.45 14.85
N ILE A 218 -16.80 -3.77 14.03
CA ILE A 218 -16.49 -5.15 13.65
C ILE A 218 -16.12 -5.98 14.88
N ALA A 219 -15.31 -5.43 15.79
CA ALA A 219 -14.94 -6.09 17.03
C ALA A 219 -16.17 -6.34 17.93
N ASP A 220 -17.03 -5.32 18.11
CA ASP A 220 -18.26 -5.42 18.89
C ASP A 220 -19.21 -6.49 18.30
N ALA A 221 -19.31 -6.59 16.96
CA ALA A 221 -20.10 -7.62 16.29
C ALA A 221 -19.53 -9.04 16.58
N LEU A 222 -18.20 -9.20 16.53
CA LEU A 222 -17.56 -10.48 16.88
C LEU A 222 -17.72 -10.83 18.37
N ASP A 223 -17.73 -9.83 19.27
CA ASP A 223 -18.02 -10.06 20.69
C ASP A 223 -19.45 -10.59 20.90
N ALA A 224 -20.41 -10.03 20.18
CA ALA A 224 -21.80 -10.51 20.22
C ALA A 224 -21.93 -11.92 19.63
N ILE A 225 -21.22 -12.25 18.57
CA ILE A 225 -21.19 -13.60 17.97
C ILE A 225 -20.56 -14.58 18.95
N GLN A 226 -19.43 -14.24 19.61
CA GLN A 226 -18.81 -15.10 20.60
C GLN A 226 -19.73 -15.38 21.80
N ALA A 227 -20.42 -14.36 22.29
CA ALA A 227 -21.37 -14.54 23.39
C ALA A 227 -22.52 -15.48 23.03
N LYS A 228 -22.93 -15.51 21.77
CA LYS A 228 -24.03 -16.34 21.24
C LYS A 228 -23.60 -17.76 20.88
N THR A 229 -22.41 -17.92 20.30
CA THR A 229 -21.96 -19.16 19.63
C THR A 229 -20.74 -19.81 20.26
N GLY A 230 -19.96 -19.07 21.06
CA GLY A 230 -18.68 -19.48 21.58
C GLY A 230 -17.53 -19.37 20.57
N LEU A 231 -17.74 -18.83 19.37
CA LEU A 231 -16.71 -18.65 18.35
C LEU A 231 -15.81 -17.46 18.74
N ASP A 232 -14.55 -17.74 19.03
CA ASP A 232 -13.54 -16.72 19.32
C ASP A 232 -12.73 -16.44 18.04
N ILE A 233 -13.07 -15.35 17.36
CA ILE A 233 -12.51 -14.97 16.06
C ILE A 233 -11.71 -13.67 16.21
N ALA A 234 -10.44 -13.72 15.79
CA ALA A 234 -9.51 -12.60 15.86
C ALA A 234 -9.61 -11.69 14.63
N ILE A 235 -9.11 -10.47 14.78
CA ILE A 235 -8.99 -9.48 13.72
C ILE A 235 -7.51 -9.29 13.36
N HIS A 236 -7.21 -9.31 12.06
CA HIS A 236 -6.02 -8.68 11.50
C HIS A 236 -6.41 -7.34 10.89
N ILE A 237 -5.63 -6.29 11.18
CA ILE A 237 -5.88 -4.98 10.58
C ILE A 237 -4.90 -4.74 9.43
N ASP A 238 -5.42 -4.63 8.24
CA ASP A 238 -4.68 -4.09 7.09
C ASP A 238 -4.72 -2.56 7.17
N ALA A 239 -3.73 -2.00 7.84
CA ALA A 239 -3.53 -0.57 7.95
C ALA A 239 -2.44 -0.06 7.00
N ALA A 240 -2.37 -0.65 5.79
CA ALA A 240 -1.34 -0.33 4.81
C ALA A 240 -1.19 1.18 4.57
N SER A 241 -2.29 1.92 4.60
CA SER A 241 -2.30 3.39 4.49
C SER A 241 -2.59 4.06 5.82
N GLY A 242 -3.69 3.68 6.50
CA GLY A 242 -4.18 4.35 7.69
C GLY A 242 -3.32 4.20 8.93
N GLY A 243 -2.48 3.14 9.00
CA GLY A 243 -1.61 2.90 10.15
C GLY A 243 -0.59 4.01 10.44
N MET A 244 -0.28 4.82 9.41
CA MET A 244 0.60 5.98 9.51
C MET A 244 -0.16 7.32 9.34
N ILE A 245 -1.49 7.31 9.42
CA ILE A 245 -2.35 8.51 9.38
C ILE A 245 -3.14 8.62 10.69
N ALA A 246 -3.95 7.59 11.01
CA ALA A 246 -4.87 7.63 12.14
C ALA A 246 -4.20 8.01 13.48
N PRO A 247 -3.01 7.50 13.85
CA PRO A 247 -2.38 7.87 15.12
C PRO A 247 -1.98 9.34 15.23
N PHE A 248 -1.88 10.04 14.11
CA PHE A 248 -1.45 11.44 14.05
C PHE A 248 -2.62 12.41 13.87
N LEU A 249 -3.60 12.05 13.05
CA LEU A 249 -4.72 12.95 12.72
C LEU A 249 -6.01 12.61 13.47
N GLN A 250 -6.20 11.35 13.88
CA GLN A 250 -7.37 10.88 14.62
C GLN A 250 -6.94 10.08 15.88
N PRO A 251 -6.19 10.71 16.83
CA PRO A 251 -5.63 10.00 17.98
C PRO A 251 -6.66 9.36 18.91
N ASP A 252 -7.90 9.85 18.88
CA ASP A 252 -9.00 9.33 19.69
C ASP A 252 -9.78 8.18 19.01
N LEU A 253 -9.45 7.85 17.75
CA LEU A 253 -10.10 6.75 17.03
C LEU A 253 -9.64 5.41 17.59
N VAL A 254 -10.58 4.62 18.10
CA VAL A 254 -10.30 3.27 18.61
C VAL A 254 -10.37 2.26 17.47
N TRP A 255 -9.20 1.80 17.03
CA TRP A 255 -9.09 0.89 15.89
C TRP A 255 -7.98 -0.16 16.04
N ASP A 256 -7.04 0.03 16.95
CA ASP A 256 -5.76 -0.67 17.04
C ASP A 256 -5.72 -1.68 18.22
N PHE A 257 -4.56 -1.92 18.80
CA PHE A 257 -4.38 -2.84 19.91
C PHE A 257 -5.13 -2.45 21.22
N GLN A 258 -5.84 -1.33 21.25
CA GLN A 258 -6.81 -1.04 22.31
C GLN A 258 -7.97 -2.06 22.27
N LEU A 259 -8.25 -2.66 21.11
CA LEU A 259 -9.24 -3.72 20.94
C LEU A 259 -8.59 -5.08 21.13
N GLU A 260 -9.08 -5.86 22.08
CA GLU A 260 -8.48 -7.16 22.46
C GLU A 260 -8.46 -8.17 21.31
N ARG A 261 -9.49 -8.11 20.42
CA ARG A 261 -9.60 -8.97 19.24
C ARG A 261 -8.58 -8.69 18.17
N VAL A 262 -7.91 -7.54 18.21
CA VAL A 262 -6.87 -7.21 17.24
C VAL A 262 -5.58 -7.97 17.62
N HIS A 263 -5.29 -9.01 16.87
CA HIS A 263 -4.10 -9.85 17.09
C HIS A 263 -2.88 -9.33 16.37
N SER A 264 -3.05 -8.74 15.20
CA SER A 264 -1.95 -8.18 14.41
C SER A 264 -2.38 -7.00 13.55
N ILE A 265 -1.43 -6.14 13.25
CA ILE A 265 -1.59 -4.96 12.40
C ILE A 265 -0.46 -4.93 11.39
N SER A 266 -0.79 -4.71 10.11
CA SER A 266 0.19 -4.45 9.05
C SER A 266 0.11 -3.02 8.55
N THR A 267 1.25 -2.45 8.11
CA THR A 267 1.29 -1.15 7.45
C THR A 267 2.39 -1.08 6.39
N SER A 268 2.26 -0.11 5.46
CA SER A 268 3.31 0.19 4.48
C SER A 268 4.14 1.39 4.93
N GLY A 269 5.41 1.15 5.27
CA GLY A 269 6.37 2.23 5.50
C GLY A 269 6.56 3.10 4.26
N HIS A 270 6.47 2.49 3.08
CA HIS A 270 6.66 3.16 1.80
C HIS A 270 5.43 3.93 1.25
N LYS A 271 4.31 3.98 2.01
CA LYS A 271 3.16 4.83 1.72
C LYS A 271 3.21 6.08 2.62
N TYR A 272 2.31 6.19 3.57
CA TYR A 272 2.28 7.31 4.52
C TYR A 272 3.33 7.21 5.64
N GLY A 273 4.13 6.13 5.69
CA GLY A 273 5.39 6.09 6.42
C GLY A 273 6.49 6.93 5.80
N LEU A 274 6.29 7.45 4.57
CA LEU A 274 7.10 8.44 3.84
C LEU A 274 8.45 7.91 3.34
N VAL A 275 8.68 6.61 3.35
CA VAL A 275 9.91 5.96 2.86
C VAL A 275 9.76 5.58 1.38
N TYR A 276 10.87 5.44 0.67
CA TYR A 276 10.91 4.90 -0.68
C TYR A 276 10.35 3.46 -0.78
N PRO A 277 9.92 2.98 -1.96
CA PRO A 277 9.39 1.64 -2.16
C PRO A 277 10.25 0.54 -1.55
N GLY A 278 9.62 -0.51 -1.02
CA GLY A 278 10.30 -1.69 -0.50
C GLY A 278 10.26 -1.82 1.02
N LEU A 279 9.25 -1.25 1.70
CA LEU A 279 9.10 -1.39 3.14
C LEU A 279 7.63 -1.56 3.57
N GLY A 280 7.36 -2.61 4.33
CA GLY A 280 6.16 -2.84 5.10
C GLY A 280 6.52 -3.29 6.51
N TRP A 281 5.53 -3.33 7.38
CA TRP A 281 5.65 -3.75 8.77
C TRP A 281 4.47 -4.63 9.15
N VAL A 282 4.72 -5.67 9.92
CA VAL A 282 3.69 -6.42 10.63
C VAL A 282 4.09 -6.53 12.10
N ILE A 283 3.14 -6.24 12.98
CA ILE A 283 3.29 -6.32 14.42
C ILE A 283 2.17 -7.19 14.99
N TRP A 284 2.51 -8.13 15.87
CA TRP A 284 1.56 -8.87 16.67
C TRP A 284 1.48 -8.27 18.07
N ARG A 285 0.27 -8.22 18.61
CA ARG A 285 -0.05 -7.70 19.93
C ARG A 285 0.86 -8.28 21.04
N SER A 286 1.20 -9.57 20.93
CA SER A 286 2.11 -10.27 21.79
C SER A 286 2.81 -11.42 21.06
N ALA A 287 3.96 -11.86 21.54
CA ALA A 287 4.78 -12.86 20.86
C ALA A 287 4.10 -14.24 20.77
N ASP A 288 3.21 -14.59 21.72
CA ASP A 288 2.44 -15.83 21.70
C ASP A 288 1.41 -15.91 20.58
N LEU A 289 1.09 -14.76 19.95
CA LEU A 289 0.22 -14.70 18.78
C LEU A 289 0.93 -15.07 17.48
N LEU A 290 2.27 -15.12 17.47
CA LEU A 290 3.05 -15.65 16.35
C LEU A 290 3.46 -17.10 16.66
N PRO A 291 2.85 -18.12 16.00
CA PRO A 291 3.18 -19.53 16.23
C PRO A 291 4.66 -19.85 15.98
N GLU A 292 5.28 -20.62 16.87
CA GLU A 292 6.69 -21.02 16.74
C GLU A 292 7.01 -21.72 15.42
N GLU A 293 6.07 -22.46 14.86
CA GLU A 293 6.23 -23.16 13.57
C GLU A 293 6.43 -22.21 12.39
N LEU A 294 6.18 -20.90 12.55
CA LEU A 294 6.47 -19.85 11.57
C LEU A 294 7.84 -19.20 11.78
N ILE A 295 8.53 -19.51 12.88
CA ILE A 295 9.85 -18.97 13.21
C ILE A 295 10.92 -19.98 12.81
N PHE A 296 11.66 -19.66 11.75
CA PHE A 296 12.74 -20.50 11.28
C PHE A 296 14.05 -20.04 11.91
N LYS A 297 14.88 -21.00 12.33
CA LYS A 297 16.19 -20.73 12.90
C LYS A 297 17.27 -21.07 11.88
N VAL A 298 18.10 -20.08 11.60
CA VAL A 298 19.21 -20.20 10.64
C VAL A 298 20.52 -20.17 11.42
N SER A 299 21.38 -21.18 11.21
CA SER A 299 22.63 -21.32 11.96
C SER A 299 23.91 -21.13 11.14
N TYR A 300 23.79 -21.07 9.80
CA TYR A 300 24.95 -21.01 8.89
C TYR A 300 25.45 -19.59 8.60
N LEU A 301 24.86 -18.56 9.22
CA LEU A 301 25.27 -17.16 9.12
C LEU A 301 26.01 -16.66 10.38
N GLY A 302 26.66 -17.56 11.16
CA GLY A 302 27.47 -17.18 12.31
C GLY A 302 26.80 -17.26 13.68
N GLY A 303 25.52 -17.64 13.75
CA GLY A 303 24.75 -17.80 14.99
C GLY A 303 23.36 -18.35 14.73
N GLU A 304 22.60 -18.66 15.77
CA GLU A 304 21.19 -19.06 15.65
C GLU A 304 20.33 -17.80 15.49
N MET A 305 19.86 -17.51 14.26
CA MET A 305 19.08 -16.32 13.94
C MET A 305 17.63 -16.69 13.64
N PRO A 306 16.66 -16.21 14.42
CA PRO A 306 15.26 -16.40 14.11
C PRO A 306 14.86 -15.49 12.94
N THR A 307 14.14 -16.06 11.96
CA THR A 307 13.50 -15.33 10.86
C THR A 307 12.10 -15.87 10.64
N PHE A 308 11.16 -14.99 10.34
CA PHE A 308 9.78 -15.34 10.00
C PHE A 308 9.22 -14.52 8.83
N ALA A 309 10.02 -13.63 8.23
CA ALA A 309 9.69 -13.00 6.97
C ALA A 309 9.63 -14.04 5.83
N LEU A 310 8.76 -13.84 4.85
CA LEU A 310 8.67 -14.72 3.68
C LEU A 310 9.92 -14.62 2.81
N ASN A 311 10.49 -13.42 2.69
CA ASN A 311 11.71 -13.20 1.95
C ASN A 311 12.92 -13.40 2.86
N PHE A 312 13.91 -14.15 2.38
CA PHE A 312 15.17 -14.36 3.11
C PHE A 312 16.07 -13.13 2.97
N SER A 313 16.72 -12.96 1.83
CA SER A 313 17.48 -11.74 1.53
C SER A 313 16.54 -10.60 1.17
N ARG A 314 16.70 -9.46 1.82
CA ARG A 314 15.90 -8.26 1.56
C ARG A 314 16.69 -6.99 1.90
N PRO A 315 16.40 -5.87 1.23
CA PRO A 315 17.10 -4.62 1.46
C PRO A 315 16.84 -4.09 2.87
N ALA A 316 17.90 -3.59 3.52
CA ALA A 316 17.83 -3.00 4.85
C ALA A 316 17.78 -1.45 4.82
N ALA A 317 18.19 -0.83 3.72
CA ALA A 317 18.26 0.63 3.63
C ALA A 317 16.93 1.30 3.97
N GLN A 318 15.80 0.78 3.49
CA GLN A 318 14.48 1.34 3.76
C GLN A 318 14.11 1.29 5.26
N VAL A 319 14.58 0.29 5.98
CA VAL A 319 14.42 0.20 7.46
C VAL A 319 15.17 1.34 8.14
N LEU A 320 16.40 1.59 7.74
CA LEU A 320 17.19 2.72 8.24
C LEU A 320 16.53 4.07 7.92
N LEU A 321 15.97 4.22 6.72
CA LEU A 321 15.22 5.42 6.34
C LEU A 321 13.95 5.61 7.18
N GLN A 322 13.25 4.54 7.52
CA GLN A 322 12.07 4.64 8.41
C GLN A 322 12.47 5.12 9.81
N TYR A 323 13.56 4.58 10.35
CA TYR A 323 14.05 5.02 11.64
C TYR A 323 14.52 6.46 11.61
N TYR A 324 15.23 6.85 10.54
CA TYR A 324 15.61 8.25 10.30
C TYR A 324 14.40 9.18 10.35
N LEU A 325 13.30 8.82 9.68
CA LEU A 325 12.09 9.64 9.68
C LEU A 325 11.42 9.67 11.05
N PHE A 326 11.39 8.56 11.79
CA PHE A 326 10.87 8.57 13.16
C PHE A 326 11.64 9.52 14.06
N LEU A 327 12.97 9.55 13.94
CA LEU A 327 13.82 10.47 14.70
C LEU A 327 13.67 11.92 14.24
N ARG A 328 13.68 12.15 12.91
CA ARG A 328 13.65 13.48 12.32
C ARG A 328 12.30 14.19 12.52
N LEU A 329 11.22 13.49 12.28
CA LEU A 329 9.88 14.07 12.31
C LEU A 329 9.26 14.01 13.71
N GLY A 330 9.46 12.91 14.42
CA GLY A 330 8.71 12.66 15.64
C GLY A 330 7.20 12.69 15.41
N ARG A 331 6.43 12.76 16.46
CA ARG A 331 4.96 12.86 16.36
C ARG A 331 4.51 14.17 15.69
N ASP A 332 5.10 15.29 16.08
CA ASP A 332 4.72 16.60 15.59
C ASP A 332 4.97 16.74 14.07
N GLY A 333 6.15 16.35 13.60
CA GLY A 333 6.48 16.40 12.17
C GLY A 333 5.61 15.48 11.32
N TYR A 334 5.33 14.25 11.78
CA TYR A 334 4.38 13.37 11.09
C TYR A 334 2.98 14.00 11.05
N THR A 335 2.50 14.55 12.17
CA THR A 335 1.20 15.23 12.21
C THR A 335 1.13 16.36 11.18
N GLN A 336 2.16 17.22 11.11
CA GLN A 336 2.21 18.32 10.15
C GLN A 336 2.20 17.85 8.69
N VAL A 337 3.00 16.83 8.35
CA VAL A 337 3.07 16.29 6.98
C VAL A 337 1.75 15.65 6.58
N GLN A 338 1.16 14.84 7.45
CA GLN A 338 -0.10 14.17 7.15
C GLN A 338 -1.27 15.17 7.08
N GLN A 339 -1.28 16.18 7.97
CA GLN A 339 -2.28 17.24 7.92
C GLN A 339 -2.21 18.04 6.63
N ALA A 340 -1.01 18.42 6.20
CA ALA A 340 -0.82 19.13 4.93
C ALA A 340 -1.37 18.32 3.73
N ALA A 341 -1.13 17.00 3.70
CA ALA A 341 -1.67 16.13 2.65
C ALA A 341 -3.20 16.05 2.73
N GLN A 342 -3.77 15.94 3.94
CA GLN A 342 -5.22 15.89 4.13
C GLN A 342 -5.90 17.21 3.76
N ASP A 343 -5.29 18.34 4.08
CA ASP A 343 -5.82 19.66 3.72
C ASP A 343 -5.91 19.83 2.20
N VAL A 344 -4.88 19.38 1.47
CA VAL A 344 -4.88 19.36 0.01
C VAL A 344 -5.95 18.41 -0.53
N ALA A 345 -6.13 17.24 0.06
CA ALA A 345 -7.17 16.28 -0.36
C ALA A 345 -8.58 16.87 -0.19
N LYS A 346 -8.85 17.49 0.95
CA LYS A 346 -10.13 18.18 1.23
C LYS A 346 -10.35 19.37 0.30
N TYR A 347 -9.31 20.12 0.01
CA TYR A 347 -9.38 21.23 -0.94
C TYR A 347 -9.75 20.73 -2.35
N LEU A 348 -9.10 19.67 -2.83
CA LEU A 348 -9.37 19.06 -4.12
C LEU A 348 -10.79 18.48 -4.20
N SER A 349 -11.20 17.69 -3.22
CA SER A 349 -12.53 17.08 -3.18
C SER A 349 -13.64 18.12 -3.19
N ALA A 350 -13.48 19.18 -2.38
CA ALA A 350 -14.43 20.32 -2.36
C ALA A 350 -14.44 21.08 -3.70
N GLY A 351 -13.29 21.21 -4.37
CA GLY A 351 -13.19 21.81 -5.70
C GLY A 351 -13.91 20.98 -6.76
N ILE A 352 -13.68 19.67 -6.76
CA ILE A 352 -14.32 18.72 -7.70
C ILE A 352 -15.83 18.68 -7.51
N ALA A 353 -16.33 18.69 -6.27
CA ALA A 353 -17.77 18.71 -5.96
C ALA A 353 -18.49 19.93 -6.56
N LYS A 354 -17.77 21.03 -6.80
CA LYS A 354 -18.32 22.26 -7.43
C LYS A 354 -18.38 22.20 -8.96
N LEU A 355 -17.72 21.25 -9.59
CA LEU A 355 -17.66 21.08 -11.05
C LEU A 355 -18.89 20.30 -11.56
N GLY A 356 -20.06 20.68 -11.24
CA GLY A 356 -21.34 20.22 -11.81
C GLY A 356 -21.56 18.70 -11.94
N PRO A 357 -20.87 17.96 -12.84
CA PRO A 357 -21.21 16.58 -13.17
C PRO A 357 -20.77 15.53 -12.12
N PHE A 358 -19.99 15.92 -11.11
CA PHE A 358 -19.39 14.97 -10.16
C PHE A 358 -20.13 14.88 -8.85
N GLU A 359 -20.16 13.67 -8.28
CA GLU A 359 -20.63 13.35 -6.95
C GLU A 359 -19.51 12.65 -6.17
N LEU A 360 -19.17 13.17 -5.00
CA LEU A 360 -18.13 12.56 -4.17
C LEU A 360 -18.62 11.25 -3.57
N TRP A 361 -17.77 10.22 -3.63
CA TRP A 361 -17.95 9.01 -2.84
C TRP A 361 -17.56 9.24 -1.38
N ASN A 362 -16.42 9.91 -1.20
CA ASN A 362 -15.91 10.40 0.09
C ASN A 362 -15.05 11.66 -0.15
N ASP A 363 -14.71 12.37 0.93
CA ASP A 363 -14.06 13.69 0.87
C ASP A 363 -12.58 13.72 1.26
N GLY A 364 -11.99 12.57 1.63
CA GLY A 364 -10.60 12.48 2.08
C GLY A 364 -10.40 12.80 3.57
N SER A 365 -11.45 12.70 4.39
CA SER A 365 -11.36 12.96 5.84
C SER A 365 -10.72 11.82 6.63
N ASP A 366 -10.77 10.57 6.15
CA ASP A 366 -10.13 9.43 6.81
C ASP A 366 -8.63 9.42 6.56
N ILE A 367 -8.23 9.26 5.31
CA ILE A 367 -6.85 9.46 4.83
C ILE A 367 -6.85 10.44 3.66
N PRO A 368 -5.70 11.00 3.22
CA PRO A 368 -5.64 11.95 2.11
C PRO A 368 -5.95 11.30 0.74
N VAL A 369 -7.06 10.57 0.67
CA VAL A 369 -7.53 9.83 -0.51
C VAL A 369 -9.03 9.99 -0.62
N PHE A 370 -9.50 10.31 -1.82
CA PHE A 370 -10.93 10.43 -2.06
C PHE A 370 -11.29 9.98 -3.46
N ALA A 371 -12.54 9.58 -3.64
CA ALA A 371 -13.09 9.11 -4.88
C ALA A 371 -14.38 9.86 -5.23
N TRP A 372 -14.70 9.90 -6.52
CA TRP A 372 -15.95 10.47 -7.03
C TRP A 372 -16.48 9.68 -8.22
N LYS A 373 -17.77 9.80 -8.46
CA LYS A 373 -18.49 9.23 -9.62
C LYS A 373 -19.14 10.34 -10.44
N LEU A 374 -19.61 10.01 -11.64
CA LEU A 374 -20.51 10.89 -12.37
C LEU A 374 -21.92 10.84 -11.74
N LYS A 375 -22.59 11.98 -11.69
CA LYS A 375 -24.02 12.05 -11.33
C LYS A 375 -24.86 11.39 -12.43
N ASP A 376 -26.02 10.84 -12.07
CA ASP A 376 -26.98 10.29 -13.04
C ASP A 376 -27.47 11.32 -14.07
N SER A 377 -27.47 12.61 -13.67
CA SER A 377 -27.82 13.74 -14.52
C SER A 377 -26.71 14.22 -15.44
N ALA A 378 -25.50 13.65 -15.35
CA ALA A 378 -24.38 14.03 -16.21
C ALA A 378 -24.61 13.60 -17.66
N SER A 379 -23.85 14.20 -18.57
CA SER A 379 -23.86 13.82 -20.00
C SER A 379 -23.56 12.32 -20.15
N LYS A 380 -24.30 11.66 -21.03
CA LYS A 380 -24.03 10.26 -21.41
C LYS A 380 -23.02 10.12 -22.56
N ASN A 381 -22.51 11.24 -23.07
CA ASN A 381 -21.57 11.25 -24.21
C ASN A 381 -20.13 10.90 -23.82
N TRP A 382 -19.82 10.87 -22.55
CA TRP A 382 -18.50 10.52 -22.04
C TRP A 382 -18.56 9.79 -20.69
N THR A 383 -17.44 9.18 -20.32
CA THR A 383 -17.26 8.42 -19.07
C THR A 383 -16.04 8.94 -18.31
N LEU A 384 -15.86 8.51 -17.06
CA LEU A 384 -14.65 8.82 -16.29
C LEU A 384 -13.37 8.25 -16.93
N TYR A 385 -13.46 7.19 -17.74
CA TYR A 385 -12.31 6.69 -18.51
C TYR A 385 -11.85 7.72 -19.55
N HIS A 386 -12.78 8.33 -20.30
CA HIS A 386 -12.46 9.41 -21.23
C HIS A 386 -11.83 10.62 -20.51
N LEU A 387 -12.34 10.98 -19.35
CA LEU A 387 -11.76 12.05 -18.54
C LEU A 387 -10.33 11.69 -18.07
N SER A 388 -10.10 10.44 -17.66
CA SER A 388 -8.76 9.94 -17.30
C SER A 388 -7.78 10.10 -18.47
N ASP A 389 -8.18 9.72 -19.69
CA ASP A 389 -7.36 9.87 -20.90
C ASP A 389 -7.10 11.33 -21.24
N ARG A 390 -8.11 12.18 -21.11
CA ARG A 390 -7.96 13.64 -21.34
C ARG A 390 -7.01 14.27 -20.31
N LEU A 391 -7.09 13.90 -19.04
CA LEU A 391 -6.17 14.37 -17.99
C LEU A 391 -4.72 13.92 -18.26
N ARG A 392 -4.55 12.73 -18.85
CA ARG A 392 -3.23 12.24 -19.24
C ARG A 392 -2.57 13.13 -20.32
N THR A 393 -3.34 13.77 -21.20
CA THR A 393 -2.77 14.73 -22.17
C THR A 393 -2.20 15.98 -21.50
N GLU A 394 -2.61 16.30 -20.28
CA GLU A 394 -2.03 17.35 -19.43
C GLU A 394 -0.92 16.83 -18.50
N GLY A 395 -0.60 15.52 -18.57
CA GLY A 395 0.42 14.85 -17.77
C GLY A 395 -0.10 14.24 -16.46
N TRP A 396 -1.39 14.38 -16.12
CA TRP A 396 -1.96 13.84 -14.90
C TRP A 396 -2.31 12.35 -15.03
N LEU A 397 -1.92 11.56 -14.04
CA LEU A 397 -2.35 10.17 -13.92
C LEU A 397 -3.43 10.07 -12.83
N VAL A 398 -4.69 10.01 -13.27
CA VAL A 398 -5.87 9.85 -12.40
C VAL A 398 -6.67 8.64 -12.89
N PRO A 399 -6.63 7.49 -12.18
CA PRO A 399 -7.26 6.28 -12.69
C PRO A 399 -8.78 6.35 -12.57
N ALA A 400 -9.47 5.80 -13.56
CA ALA A 400 -10.89 5.45 -13.50
C ALA A 400 -11.01 3.93 -13.46
N TYR A 401 -11.90 3.40 -12.63
CA TYR A 401 -12.10 1.96 -12.47
C TYR A 401 -13.49 1.65 -11.91
N PRO A 402 -14.03 0.43 -12.17
CA PRO A 402 -15.27 0.01 -11.55
C PRO A 402 -15.07 -0.24 -10.04
N MET A 403 -16.10 -0.03 -9.28
CA MET A 403 -16.16 -0.46 -7.89
C MET A 403 -16.13 -1.99 -7.81
N PRO A 404 -15.93 -2.61 -6.62
CA PRO A 404 -15.91 -4.07 -6.48
C PRO A 404 -17.14 -4.78 -7.08
N ALA A 405 -17.06 -6.10 -7.18
CA ALA A 405 -18.04 -6.95 -7.87
C ALA A 405 -19.50 -6.74 -7.47
N ASP A 406 -19.73 -6.19 -6.27
CA ASP A 406 -21.10 -5.91 -5.77
C ASP A 406 -21.68 -4.60 -6.31
N LEU A 407 -20.83 -3.70 -6.83
CA LEU A 407 -21.18 -2.41 -7.41
C LEU A 407 -20.51 -2.19 -8.78
N PRO A 408 -20.56 -3.17 -9.72
CA PRO A 408 -19.76 -3.15 -10.94
C PRO A 408 -20.18 -2.05 -11.92
N ASP A 409 -21.42 -1.56 -11.81
CA ASP A 409 -21.96 -0.49 -12.67
C ASP A 409 -21.50 0.90 -12.23
N ILE A 410 -20.92 1.01 -11.03
CA ILE A 410 -20.39 2.26 -10.50
C ILE A 410 -18.91 2.39 -10.87
N THR A 411 -18.62 3.33 -11.75
CA THR A 411 -17.24 3.74 -12.06
C THR A 411 -16.86 4.94 -11.22
N VAL A 412 -15.67 4.90 -10.63
CA VAL A 412 -15.10 6.01 -9.87
C VAL A 412 -13.75 6.44 -10.45
N GLN A 413 -13.39 7.70 -10.20
CA GLN A 413 -12.00 8.16 -10.21
C GLN A 413 -11.54 8.42 -8.79
N ARG A 414 -10.25 8.22 -8.54
CA ARG A 414 -9.66 8.41 -7.21
C ARG A 414 -8.37 9.22 -7.30
N ILE A 415 -8.18 10.10 -6.33
CA ILE A 415 -6.92 10.81 -6.09
C ILE A 415 -6.31 10.34 -4.77
N VAL A 416 -5.00 10.11 -4.82
CA VAL A 416 -4.14 9.89 -3.66
C VAL A 416 -3.22 11.10 -3.51
N VAL A 417 -3.43 11.87 -2.45
CA VAL A 417 -2.53 12.98 -2.11
C VAL A 417 -1.39 12.44 -1.26
N ARG A 418 -0.17 12.60 -1.77
CA ARG A 418 1.05 12.14 -1.12
C ARG A 418 1.93 13.33 -0.72
N ASN A 419 2.88 13.10 0.18
CA ASN A 419 3.93 14.06 0.45
C ASN A 419 4.61 14.53 -0.85
N GLY A 420 4.73 15.84 -1.02
CA GLY A 420 5.25 16.48 -2.25
C GLY A 420 4.18 16.91 -3.28
N PHE A 421 2.90 16.63 -3.03
CA PHE A 421 1.81 17.21 -3.81
C PHE A 421 1.26 18.45 -3.07
N SER A 422 1.55 19.61 -3.61
CA SER A 422 1.33 20.91 -2.97
C SER A 422 0.04 21.60 -3.45
N MET A 423 -0.36 22.66 -2.76
CA MET A 423 -1.60 23.40 -3.05
C MET A 423 -1.58 24.04 -4.45
N ASP A 424 -0.43 24.52 -4.93
CA ASP A 424 -0.27 25.07 -6.29
C ASP A 424 -0.50 23.99 -7.37
N LEU A 425 -0.06 22.76 -7.13
CA LEU A 425 -0.37 21.63 -8.02
C LEU A 425 -1.85 21.26 -7.95
N ALA A 426 -2.49 21.39 -6.78
CA ALA A 426 -3.91 21.17 -6.63
C ALA A 426 -4.73 22.21 -7.44
N ASP A 427 -4.37 23.48 -7.38
CA ASP A 427 -5.00 24.55 -8.19
C ASP A 427 -4.84 24.29 -9.69
N LYS A 428 -3.62 23.91 -10.11
CA LYS A 428 -3.36 23.55 -11.51
C LYS A 428 -4.22 22.37 -11.93
N PHE A 429 -4.28 21.30 -11.11
CA PHE A 429 -5.10 20.13 -11.40
C PHE A 429 -6.57 20.49 -11.53
N LEU A 430 -7.15 21.27 -10.62
CA LEU A 430 -8.56 21.72 -10.71
C LEU A 430 -8.84 22.53 -11.97
N THR A 431 -7.89 23.35 -12.39
CA THR A 431 -7.98 24.13 -13.64
C THR A 431 -8.02 23.20 -14.86
N ASP A 432 -7.09 22.24 -14.93
CA ASP A 432 -7.02 21.27 -16.01
C ASP A 432 -8.25 20.35 -16.03
N LEU A 433 -8.71 19.89 -14.86
CA LEU A 433 -9.93 19.08 -14.72
C LEU A 433 -11.17 19.83 -15.22
N ALA A 434 -11.35 21.09 -14.81
CA ALA A 434 -12.46 21.91 -15.26
C ALA A 434 -12.44 22.11 -16.78
N LYS A 435 -11.27 22.40 -17.35
CA LYS A 435 -11.05 22.53 -18.81
C LYS A 435 -11.45 21.25 -19.53
N GLN A 436 -10.96 20.09 -19.09
CA GLN A 436 -11.23 18.82 -19.76
C GLN A 436 -12.69 18.37 -19.58
N THR A 437 -13.30 18.63 -18.42
CA THR A 437 -14.73 18.38 -18.18
C THR A 437 -15.59 19.23 -19.11
N THR A 438 -15.30 20.54 -19.22
CA THR A 438 -16.02 21.43 -20.13
C THR A 438 -15.92 20.97 -21.59
N TYR A 439 -14.74 20.53 -22.02
CA TYR A 439 -14.56 19.99 -23.37
C TYR A 439 -15.43 18.74 -23.60
N LEU A 440 -15.46 17.82 -22.65
CA LEU A 440 -16.24 16.59 -22.74
C LEU A 440 -17.76 16.85 -22.71
N ASP A 441 -18.21 17.82 -21.93
CA ASP A 441 -19.64 18.19 -21.83
C ASP A 441 -20.17 18.87 -23.12
N GLN A 442 -19.28 19.42 -23.94
CA GLN A 442 -19.63 20.04 -25.23
C GLN A 442 -19.71 19.05 -26.41
N LEU A 443 -19.50 17.78 -26.18
CA LEU A 443 -19.59 16.74 -27.22
C LEU A 443 -21.05 16.54 -27.67
N ASP A 444 -21.31 16.67 -28.95
CA ASP A 444 -22.64 16.46 -29.54
C ASP A 444 -23.02 15.00 -29.75
N SER A 445 -22.04 14.08 -29.60
CA SER A 445 -22.22 12.64 -29.78
C SER A 445 -21.36 11.85 -28.82
N PRO A 446 -21.76 10.61 -28.46
CA PRO A 446 -20.97 9.76 -27.59
C PRO A 446 -19.57 9.49 -28.13
N MET A 447 -18.58 9.57 -27.24
CA MET A 447 -17.24 9.09 -27.53
C MET A 447 -17.22 7.56 -27.68
N PRO A 448 -16.38 7.02 -28.59
CA PRO A 448 -16.19 5.59 -28.70
C PRO A 448 -15.71 5.02 -27.36
N ILE A 449 -16.37 3.97 -26.87
CA ILE A 449 -15.89 3.22 -25.72
C ILE A 449 -14.83 2.26 -26.25
N GLU A 450 -13.56 2.53 -25.99
CA GLU A 450 -12.51 1.56 -26.26
C GLU A 450 -12.68 0.39 -25.30
N GLY A 451 -12.69 -0.82 -25.83
CA GLY A 451 -13.18 -2.02 -25.19
C GLY A 451 -12.28 -2.63 -24.11
N GLN A 452 -11.28 -1.92 -23.60
CA GLN A 452 -10.51 -2.32 -22.39
C GLN A 452 -9.81 -1.11 -21.76
N PRO A 453 -9.75 -1.02 -20.42
CA PRO A 453 -8.95 0.00 -19.75
C PRO A 453 -7.46 -0.19 -20.09
N ALA A 454 -6.76 0.94 -20.32
CA ALA A 454 -5.35 0.98 -20.71
C ALA A 454 -4.35 0.48 -19.64
N PHE A 455 -4.81 -0.11 -18.55
CA PHE A 455 -3.99 -0.69 -17.50
C PHE A 455 -4.28 -2.17 -17.35
N HIS A 456 -3.41 -2.97 -17.92
CA HIS A 456 -3.21 -4.36 -17.49
C HIS A 456 -2.00 -4.38 -16.54
N HIS A 457 -2.24 -4.73 -15.30
CA HIS A 457 -1.18 -5.12 -14.37
C HIS A 457 -0.82 -6.59 -14.57
#